data_e70f2ba1c4f8ae2527402f734260f37e
#
_entry.id   e70f2ba1c4f8ae2527402f734260f37e
#
_cell.length_a   1.000
_cell.length_b   1.000
_cell.length_c   1.000
_cell.angle_alpha   90.00
_cell.angle_beta   90.00
_cell.angle_gamma   90.00
#
_symmetry.space_group_name_H-M   'P 1'
#
loop_
_entity.id
_entity.type
_entity.pdbx_description
1 polymer ?
#
loop_
_entity_poly.entity_id
_entity_poly.type
_entity_poly.pdbx_seq_one_letter_code
_entity_poly.pdbx_strand_id
1 'polypeptide(L)'
;MLRVLIPVINKEGALQAARHAAFLFAEHCVSEVELMEVLEPPDQGRASAFHSRGTLRLQEKRAMLSALNQTRAILDDAGVPYHWSRVFGPVAGAIAARVAEKHSDIVLVDASHLGFLTRWWVLNKLWRSMQTPVTMVH
;
A
#
# COMPACT_ATOMS: atom_id res chain seq x y z
N MET A 1 5.71 21.23 -0.30
CA MET A 1 4.73 20.21 -0.75
C MET A 1 5.13 18.85 -0.21
N LEU A 2 4.15 18.01 0.08
CA LEU A 2 4.37 16.72 0.71
C LEU A 2 4.61 15.61 -0.29
N ARG A 3 5.49 14.69 0.06
CA ARG A 3 5.65 13.40 -0.61
C ARG A 3 4.88 12.36 0.15
N VAL A 4 4.00 11.64 -0.55
CA VAL A 4 3.10 10.66 0.03
C VAL A 4 3.52 9.26 -0.37
N LEU A 5 3.60 8.36 0.60
CA LEU A 5 3.76 6.93 0.36
C LEU A 5 2.42 6.22 0.55
N ILE A 6 2.00 5.46 -0.45
CA ILE A 6 0.80 4.64 -0.38
C ILE A 6 1.20 3.17 -0.52
N PRO A 7 1.17 2.39 0.56
CA PRO A 7 1.40 0.95 0.44
C PRO A 7 0.15 0.24 -0.10
N VAL A 8 0.35 -0.62 -1.08
CA VAL A 8 -0.69 -1.52 -1.60
C VAL A 8 -0.44 -2.89 -0.98
N ILE A 9 -1.26 -3.24 0.01
CA ILE A 9 -1.01 -4.37 0.91
C ILE A 9 -1.80 -5.61 0.54
N ASN A 10 -2.96 -5.44 -0.10
CA ASN A 10 -3.88 -6.53 -0.35
C ASN A 10 -4.41 -6.55 -1.79
N LYS A 11 -5.22 -7.55 -2.09
CA LYS A 11 -5.81 -7.78 -3.43
C LYS A 11 -6.75 -6.68 -3.91
N GLU A 12 -7.19 -5.82 -3.02
CA GLU A 12 -8.21 -4.82 -3.31
C GLU A 12 -7.60 -3.46 -3.59
N GLY A 13 -6.27 -3.37 -3.45
CA GLY A 13 -5.52 -2.17 -3.76
C GLY A 13 -5.64 -1.10 -2.69
N ALA A 14 -5.37 0.12 -3.08
CA ALA A 14 -5.38 1.28 -2.19
C ALA A 14 -6.23 2.41 -2.79
N LEU A 15 -7.45 2.09 -3.21
CA LEU A 15 -8.29 3.00 -3.97
C LEU A 15 -8.66 4.26 -3.17
N GLN A 16 -9.03 4.10 -1.90
CA GLN A 16 -9.40 5.23 -1.06
C GLN A 16 -8.19 6.11 -0.73
N ALA A 17 -7.03 5.50 -0.49
CA ALA A 17 -5.80 6.26 -0.29
C ALA A 17 -5.40 7.03 -1.56
N ALA A 18 -5.55 6.43 -2.73
CA ALA A 18 -5.29 7.09 -4.01
C ALA A 18 -6.23 8.27 -4.25
N ARG A 19 -7.52 8.10 -3.97
CA ARG A 19 -8.51 9.19 -4.06
C ARG A 19 -8.19 10.34 -3.12
N HIS A 20 -7.79 10.01 -1.89
CA HIS A 20 -7.39 11.02 -0.92
C HIS A 20 -6.14 11.76 -1.36
N ALA A 21 -5.14 11.06 -1.86
CA ALA A 21 -3.93 11.67 -2.42
C ALA A 21 -4.25 12.57 -3.62
N ALA A 22 -5.16 12.15 -4.49
CA ALA A 22 -5.61 12.95 -5.63
C ALA A 22 -6.30 14.25 -5.17
N PHE A 23 -7.12 14.16 -4.14
CA PHE A 23 -7.73 15.34 -3.52
C PHE A 23 -6.67 16.29 -2.97
N LEU A 24 -5.72 15.78 -2.21
CA LEU A 24 -4.64 16.59 -1.63
C LEU A 24 -3.75 17.21 -2.72
N PHE A 25 -3.54 16.50 -3.83
CA PHE A 25 -2.81 17.04 -4.97
C PHE A 25 -3.57 18.19 -5.61
N ALA A 26 -4.89 18.05 -5.80
CA ALA A 26 -5.72 19.12 -6.34
C ALA A 26 -5.73 20.37 -5.45
N GLU A 27 -5.61 20.18 -4.14
CA GLU A 27 -5.49 21.26 -3.16
C GLU A 27 -4.06 21.80 -2.99
N HIS A 28 -3.13 21.36 -3.84
CA HIS A 28 -1.73 21.76 -3.82
C HIS A 28 -0.96 21.39 -2.55
N CYS A 29 -1.41 20.36 -1.83
CA CYS A 29 -0.75 19.89 -0.62
C CYS A 29 0.30 18.82 -0.90
N VAL A 30 0.16 18.07 -1.98
CA VAL A 30 1.00 16.93 -2.34
C VAL A 30 1.72 17.21 -3.66
N SER A 31 3.01 16.89 -3.74
CA SER A 31 3.80 17.04 -4.96
C SER A 31 3.91 15.76 -5.76
N GLU A 32 4.08 14.64 -5.08
CA GLU A 32 4.23 13.34 -5.72
C GLU A 32 3.80 12.21 -4.79
N VAL A 33 3.47 11.07 -5.38
CA VAL A 33 3.05 9.86 -4.68
C VAL A 33 4.00 8.72 -5.04
N GLU A 34 4.35 7.92 -4.06
CA GLU A 34 4.99 6.63 -4.30
C GLU A 34 4.01 5.51 -3.95
N LEU A 35 3.70 4.67 -4.93
CA LEU A 35 2.96 3.43 -4.72
C LEU A 35 3.94 2.32 -4.42
N MET A 36 3.78 1.65 -3.29
CA MET A 36 4.63 0.54 -2.92
C MET A 36 3.79 -0.72 -2.77
N GLU A 37 3.92 -1.62 -3.74
CA GLU A 37 3.29 -2.94 -3.67
C GLU A 37 4.08 -3.81 -2.70
N VAL A 38 3.46 -4.20 -1.59
CA VAL A 38 4.09 -5.04 -0.58
C VAL A 38 3.61 -6.46 -0.75
N LEU A 39 4.53 -7.36 -1.05
CA LEU A 39 4.27 -8.79 -1.21
C LEU A 39 4.81 -9.52 0.01
N GLU A 40 3.93 -10.10 0.78
CA GLU A 40 4.33 -10.98 1.86
C GLU A 40 4.73 -12.34 1.30
N PRO A 41 5.75 -13.01 1.90
CA PRO A 41 6.05 -14.36 1.51
C PRO A 41 4.80 -15.24 1.69
N PRO A 42 4.52 -16.14 0.74
CA PRO A 42 3.35 -17.00 0.85
C PRO A 42 3.43 -17.78 2.17
N ASP A 43 2.35 -17.72 2.94
CA ASP A 43 2.19 -18.56 4.11
C ASP A 43 2.23 -20.01 3.65
N GLN A 44 3.23 -20.75 4.11
CA GLN A 44 3.43 -22.16 3.76
C GLN A 44 2.43 -23.09 4.45
N GLY A 45 1.34 -22.53 4.97
CA GLY A 45 0.36 -23.27 5.73
C GLY A 45 -0.71 -23.96 4.88
N ARG A 46 -1.89 -23.93 5.41
CA ARG A 46 -3.05 -24.77 5.04
C ARG A 46 -3.53 -24.67 3.58
N ALA A 47 -3.31 -23.58 2.89
CA ALA A 47 -3.79 -23.37 1.53
C ALA A 47 -3.08 -24.26 0.51
N SER A 48 -1.83 -24.64 0.76
CA SER A 48 -1.06 -25.49 -0.14
C SER A 48 -1.52 -26.95 -0.17
N ALA A 49 -2.35 -27.37 0.79
CA ALA A 49 -2.84 -28.75 0.87
C ALA A 49 -3.94 -29.05 -0.18
N PHE A 50 -4.63 -28.04 -0.71
CA PHE A 50 -5.80 -28.21 -1.57
C PHE A 50 -5.63 -27.70 -3.00
N HIS A 51 -4.59 -26.89 -3.26
CA HIS A 51 -4.33 -26.34 -4.58
C HIS A 51 -2.83 -26.37 -4.89
N SER A 52 -2.50 -26.49 -6.17
CA SER A 52 -1.10 -26.39 -6.58
C SER A 52 -0.58 -24.98 -6.27
N ARG A 53 0.65 -24.89 -5.79
CA ARG A 53 1.29 -23.61 -5.49
C ARG A 53 1.30 -22.66 -6.69
N GLY A 54 1.47 -23.21 -7.89
CA GLY A 54 1.46 -22.44 -9.13
C GLY A 54 0.13 -21.76 -9.41
N THR A 55 -0.99 -22.44 -9.18
CA THR A 55 -2.33 -21.90 -9.40
C THR A 55 -2.66 -20.77 -8.40
N LEU A 56 -2.36 -20.99 -7.13
CA LEU A 56 -2.56 -19.96 -6.09
C LEU A 56 -1.73 -18.72 -6.35
N ARG A 57 -0.46 -18.89 -6.65
CA ARG A 57 0.44 -17.76 -6.97
C ARG A 57 -0.02 -16.98 -8.19
N LEU A 58 -0.52 -17.68 -9.21
CA LEU A 58 -1.02 -17.04 -10.42
C LEU A 58 -2.27 -16.22 -10.14
N GLN A 59 -3.20 -16.75 -9.34
CA GLN A 59 -4.43 -16.05 -8.94
C GLN A 59 -4.11 -14.83 -8.08
N GLU A 60 -3.24 -14.97 -7.10
CA GLU A 60 -2.81 -13.87 -6.25
C GLU A 60 -2.11 -12.78 -7.06
N LYS A 61 -1.23 -13.17 -7.95
CA LYS A 61 -0.51 -12.25 -8.83
C LYS A 61 -1.46 -11.46 -9.74
N ARG A 62 -2.46 -12.11 -10.32
CA ARG A 62 -3.48 -11.45 -11.14
C ARG A 62 -4.32 -10.48 -10.33
N ALA A 63 -4.75 -10.88 -9.14
CA ALA A 63 -5.54 -10.01 -8.27
C ALA A 63 -4.74 -8.78 -7.83
N MET A 64 -3.49 -8.95 -7.44
CA MET A 64 -2.60 -7.84 -7.07
C MET A 64 -2.33 -6.92 -8.24
N LEU A 65 -2.10 -7.46 -9.43
CA LEU A 65 -1.87 -6.64 -10.63
C LEU A 65 -3.11 -5.82 -10.98
N SER A 66 -4.29 -6.41 -10.90
CA SER A 66 -5.55 -5.71 -11.14
C SER A 66 -5.76 -4.59 -10.12
N ALA A 67 -5.52 -4.87 -8.84
CA ALA A 67 -5.62 -3.89 -7.77
C ALA A 67 -4.65 -2.72 -7.94
N LEU A 68 -3.41 -3.02 -8.30
CA LEU A 68 -2.39 -2.01 -8.59
C LEU A 68 -2.79 -1.14 -9.77
N ASN A 69 -3.28 -1.75 -10.86
CA ASN A 69 -3.70 -1.02 -12.05
C ASN A 69 -4.89 -0.10 -11.77
N GLN A 70 -5.85 -0.53 -10.96
CA GLN A 70 -6.99 0.31 -10.56
C GLN A 70 -6.52 1.49 -9.70
N THR A 71 -5.61 1.27 -8.78
CA THR A 71 -5.02 2.32 -7.95
C THR A 71 -4.27 3.34 -8.82
N ARG A 72 -3.48 2.87 -9.76
CA ARG A 72 -2.74 3.71 -10.70
C ARG A 72 -3.68 4.55 -11.57
N ALA A 73 -4.77 3.95 -12.04
CA ALA A 73 -5.74 4.65 -12.87
C ALA A 73 -6.33 5.90 -12.18
N ILE A 74 -6.58 5.82 -10.89
CA ILE A 74 -7.06 6.96 -10.11
C ILE A 74 -6.04 8.10 -10.12
N LEU A 75 -4.78 7.80 -9.93
CA LEU A 75 -3.70 8.79 -9.94
C LEU A 75 -3.47 9.35 -11.35
N ASP A 76 -3.50 8.51 -12.37
CA ASP A 76 -3.38 8.93 -13.77
C ASP A 76 -4.50 9.89 -14.16
N ASP A 77 -5.74 9.56 -13.82
CA ASP A 77 -6.91 10.39 -14.14
C ASP A 77 -6.85 11.76 -13.45
N ALA A 78 -6.27 11.82 -12.26
CA ALA A 78 -6.11 13.06 -11.51
C ALA A 78 -4.84 13.84 -11.90
N GLY A 79 -4.00 13.29 -12.75
CA GLY A 79 -2.75 13.92 -13.16
C GLY A 79 -1.68 13.97 -12.07
N VAL A 80 -1.77 13.10 -11.07
CA VAL A 80 -0.81 13.04 -9.96
C VAL A 80 0.49 12.38 -10.41
N PRO A 81 1.64 13.03 -10.27
CA PRO A 81 2.92 12.35 -10.51
C PRO A 81 3.12 11.23 -9.50
N TYR A 82 3.43 10.04 -9.97
CA TYR A 82 3.70 8.92 -9.07
C TYR A 82 4.76 7.99 -9.63
N HIS A 83 5.39 7.25 -8.72
CA HIS A 83 6.27 6.12 -9.02
C HIS A 83 5.69 4.89 -8.33
N TRP A 84 5.94 3.71 -8.88
CA TRP A 84 5.58 2.49 -8.17
C TRP A 84 6.78 1.55 -8.05
N SER A 85 6.78 0.80 -6.97
CA SER A 85 7.82 -0.18 -6.67
C SER A 85 7.20 -1.42 -6.05
N ARG A 86 7.92 -2.50 -6.10
CA ARG A 86 7.53 -3.78 -5.50
C ARG A 86 8.54 -4.16 -4.44
N VAL A 87 8.06 -4.52 -3.26
CA VAL A 87 8.89 -4.89 -2.13
C VAL A 87 8.38 -6.19 -1.52
N PHE A 88 9.30 -7.07 -1.17
CA PHE A 88 8.99 -8.31 -0.47
C PHE A 88 9.35 -8.17 1.00
N GLY A 89 8.47 -8.67 1.86
CA GLY A 89 8.74 -8.73 3.30
C GLY A 89 7.54 -8.33 4.15
N PRO A 90 7.76 -8.24 5.48
CA PRO A 90 6.70 -7.83 6.40
C PRO A 90 6.30 -6.38 6.12
N VAL A 91 4.98 -6.12 6.14
CA VAL A 91 4.40 -4.85 5.73
C VAL A 91 4.99 -3.67 6.50
N ALA A 92 4.97 -3.72 7.82
CA ALA A 92 5.43 -2.61 8.66
C ALA A 92 6.93 -2.31 8.45
N GLY A 93 7.76 -3.35 8.38
CA GLY A 93 9.19 -3.20 8.12
C GLY A 93 9.49 -2.63 6.73
N ALA A 94 8.75 -3.07 5.71
CA ALA A 94 8.89 -2.58 4.35
C ALA A 94 8.52 -1.10 4.25
N ILE A 95 7.43 -0.69 4.88
CA ILE A 95 6.99 0.71 4.92
C ILE A 95 8.04 1.58 5.62
N ALA A 96 8.48 1.17 6.81
CA ALA A 96 9.47 1.92 7.59
C ALA A 96 10.79 2.09 6.82
N ALA A 97 11.27 1.04 6.18
CA ALA A 97 12.49 1.09 5.37
C ALA A 97 12.35 2.05 4.18
N ARG A 98 11.21 2.01 3.50
CA ARG A 98 10.97 2.88 2.35
C ARG A 98 10.85 4.35 2.75
N VAL A 99 10.18 4.64 3.85
CA VAL A 99 10.08 6.00 4.40
C VAL A 99 11.46 6.56 4.71
N ALA A 100 12.31 5.77 5.36
CA ALA A 100 13.66 6.18 5.68
C ALA A 100 14.52 6.43 4.43
N GLU A 101 14.37 5.59 3.40
CA GLU A 101 15.13 5.68 2.15
C GLU A 101 14.70 6.88 1.29
N LYS A 102 13.41 7.10 1.13
CA LYS A 102 12.84 8.10 0.22
C LYS A 102 12.43 9.40 0.88
N HIS A 103 12.54 9.50 2.18
CA HIS A 103 12.14 10.69 2.95
C HIS A 103 10.68 11.11 2.69
N SER A 104 9.77 10.14 2.70
CA SER A 104 8.34 10.43 2.58
C SER A 104 7.84 11.24 3.77
N ASP A 105 7.00 12.22 3.50
CA ASP A 105 6.48 13.12 4.53
C ASP A 105 5.26 12.55 5.25
N ILE A 106 4.48 11.72 4.55
CA ILE A 106 3.26 11.12 5.09
C ILE A 106 3.00 9.74 4.46
N VAL A 107 2.44 8.83 5.24
CA VAL A 107 2.00 7.51 4.76
C VAL A 107 0.48 7.46 4.81
N LEU A 108 -0.15 7.19 3.66
CA LEU A 108 -1.60 6.97 3.57
C LEU A 108 -1.87 5.48 3.45
N VAL A 109 -2.51 4.92 4.45
CA VAL A 109 -2.89 3.50 4.48
C VAL A 109 -4.37 3.37 4.18
N ASP A 110 -4.71 2.59 3.15
CA ASP A 110 -6.11 2.26 2.88
C ASP A 110 -6.55 1.17 3.85
N ALA A 111 -7.41 1.55 4.78
CA ALA A 111 -7.92 0.68 5.82
C ALA A 111 -9.34 0.17 5.55
N SER A 112 -9.90 0.47 4.37
CA SER A 112 -11.29 0.16 4.04
C SER A 112 -11.60 -1.34 4.07
N HIS A 113 -10.61 -2.17 3.76
CA HIS A 113 -10.75 -3.63 3.74
C HIS A 113 -10.04 -4.34 4.90
N LEU A 114 -9.50 -3.58 5.85
CA LEU A 114 -8.84 -4.14 7.03
C LEU A 114 -9.83 -4.28 8.18
N GLY A 115 -9.82 -5.41 8.87
CA GLY A 115 -10.55 -5.60 10.10
C GLY A 115 -10.01 -4.70 11.22
N PHE A 116 -10.84 -4.45 12.24
CA PHE A 116 -10.49 -3.56 13.35
C PHE A 116 -9.17 -3.94 14.04
N LEU A 117 -8.98 -5.21 14.34
CA LEU A 117 -7.76 -5.70 15.00
C LEU A 117 -6.53 -5.54 14.11
N THR A 118 -6.68 -5.80 12.81
CA THR A 118 -5.59 -5.64 11.84
C THR A 118 -5.18 -4.19 11.69
N ARG A 119 -6.14 -3.26 11.64
CA ARG A 119 -5.86 -1.82 11.61
C ARG A 119 -5.05 -1.40 12.83
N TRP A 120 -5.48 -1.84 14.00
CA TRP A 120 -4.83 -1.50 15.26
C TRP A 120 -3.41 -2.04 15.33
N TRP A 121 -3.22 -3.26 14.89
CA TRP A 121 -1.92 -3.92 14.89
C TRP A 121 -0.93 -3.26 13.92
N VAL A 122 -1.38 -2.95 12.69
CA VAL A 122 -0.56 -2.26 11.70
C VAL A 122 -0.17 -0.87 12.19
N LEU A 123 -1.15 -0.10 12.69
CA LEU A 123 -0.90 1.24 13.21
C LEU A 123 0.11 1.23 14.36
N ASN A 124 -0.06 0.29 15.30
CA ASN A 124 0.83 0.18 16.45
C ASN A 124 2.26 -0.19 16.04
N LYS A 125 2.41 -1.11 15.10
CA LYS A 125 3.74 -1.46 14.56
C LYS A 125 4.40 -0.30 13.83
N LEU A 126 3.66 0.41 13.00
CA LEU A 126 4.18 1.58 12.28
C LEU A 126 4.58 2.69 13.25
N TRP A 127 3.80 2.92 14.27
CA TRP A 127 4.09 3.94 15.29
C TRP A 127 5.39 3.67 16.04
N ARG A 128 5.69 2.42 16.29
CA ARG A 128 6.95 2.02 16.94
C ARG A 128 8.17 2.10 16.02
N SER A 129 7.94 1.99 14.72
CA SER A 129 9.02 1.86 13.73
C SER A 129 9.37 3.17 13.04
N MET A 130 8.49 4.16 13.07
CA MET A 130 8.66 5.41 12.31
C MET A 130 8.19 6.62 13.10
N GLN A 131 8.80 7.76 12.75
CA GLN A 131 8.35 9.07 13.22
C GLN A 131 7.47 9.81 12.19
N THR A 132 7.37 9.28 10.99
CA THR A 132 6.56 9.87 9.91
C THR A 132 5.07 9.68 10.21
N PRO A 133 4.25 10.72 10.01
CA PRO A 133 2.80 10.62 10.19
C PRO A 133 2.17 9.55 9.31
N VAL A 134 1.28 8.77 9.89
CA VAL A 134 0.51 7.74 9.19
C VAL A 134 -0.96 8.11 9.26
N THR A 135 -1.61 8.22 8.12
CA THR A 135 -3.04 8.49 8.01
C THR A 135 -3.75 7.25 7.47
N MET A 136 -4.74 6.76 8.21
CA MET A 136 -5.60 5.68 7.74
C MET A 136 -6.83 6.26 7.05
N VAL A 137 -7.13 5.77 5.84
CA VAL A 137 -8.26 6.20 5.03
C VAL A 137 -9.26 5.05 4.90
N HIS A 138 -10.53 5.36 5.04
CA HIS A 138 -11.62 4.40 4.89
C HIS A 138 -12.39 4.58 3.61
#